data_01dba82511c7b9881b04cc3ef841dae2
#
_entry.id   01dba82511c7b9881b04cc3ef841dae2
#
_cell.length_a   1.000
_cell.length_b   1.000
_cell.length_c   1.000
_cell.angle_alpha   90.00
_cell.angle_beta   90.00
_cell.angle_gamma   90.00
#
_symmetry.space_group_name_H-M   'P 1'
#
loop_
_entity.id
_entity.type
_entity.pdbx_description
1 polymer ?
#
loop_
_entity_poly.entity_id
_entity_poly.type
_entity_poly.pdbx_seq_one_letter_code
_entity_poly.pdbx_strand_id
1 'polypeptide(L)'
;EILIGLVGSEMCIRDRDNCNGILLAWYPGARGGRAIADLLFGKESPSGKLPITFYKDLEGMPEFTDYSMKNRTYRYMEKEALYPFGYGLTYSDTCVTEAEVVGEVSAESDIVLKATVKNNGTVDTDEVVQVYIKDLDSPLAVRNYSLCGFKRVSLKAGEEKSVEFTISNKAMNIVDEDGNRYIAGKHFRLFAGAVSYTHLRAHETDQYL
;
A
#
# COMPACT_ATOMS: atom_id res chain seq x y z
N GLU A 1 6.08 -14.28 -22.25
CA GLU A 1 6.91 -15.16 -21.39
C GLU A 1 6.76 -14.70 -19.96
N ILE A 2 6.39 -15.58 -19.04
CA ILE A 2 6.24 -15.26 -17.62
C ILE A 2 7.48 -15.79 -16.91
N LEU A 3 8.26 -14.89 -16.31
CA LEU A 3 9.37 -15.27 -15.44
C LEU A 3 8.88 -15.45 -14.01
N ILE A 4 9.08 -16.65 -13.48
CA ILE A 4 8.86 -16.99 -12.07
C ILE A 4 10.23 -17.00 -11.42
N GLY A 5 10.51 -16.06 -10.54
CA GLY A 5 11.83 -15.97 -9.92
C GLY A 5 11.79 -15.71 -8.42
N LEU A 6 12.68 -16.37 -7.69
CA LEU A 6 13.17 -15.95 -6.39
C LEU A 6 14.22 -14.89 -6.63
N VAL A 7 13.99 -13.61 -6.23
CA VAL A 7 14.77 -12.58 -6.83
C VAL A 7 15.10 -11.45 -5.89
N GLY A 8 16.36 -11.04 -5.95
CA GLY A 8 16.78 -9.73 -5.51
C GLY A 8 16.36 -8.62 -6.50
N SER A 9 16.40 -7.38 -6.07
CA SER A 9 15.93 -6.20 -6.82
C SER A 9 16.57 -6.03 -8.22
N GLU A 10 17.75 -6.55 -8.46
CA GLU A 10 18.44 -6.43 -9.74
C GLU A 10 17.77 -7.17 -10.90
N MET A 11 17.21 -8.35 -10.64
CA MET A 11 16.51 -9.10 -11.69
C MET A 11 15.21 -8.41 -12.12
N CYS A 12 14.46 -7.83 -11.19
CA CYS A 12 13.23 -7.10 -11.53
C CYS A 12 13.50 -5.90 -12.45
N ILE A 13 14.63 -5.22 -12.26
CA ILE A 13 15.03 -4.08 -13.11
C ILE A 13 15.36 -4.52 -14.52
N ARG A 14 16.10 -5.62 -14.68
CA ARG A 14 16.54 -6.12 -15.99
C ARG A 14 15.45 -6.84 -16.75
N ASP A 15 14.59 -7.55 -16.04
CA ASP A 15 13.62 -8.47 -16.64
C ASP A 15 12.32 -7.76 -17.03
N ARG A 16 12.00 -6.61 -16.39
CA ARG A 16 10.79 -5.84 -16.67
C ARG A 16 10.57 -5.57 -18.15
N ASP A 17 11.62 -5.14 -18.85
CA ASP A 17 11.52 -4.73 -20.25
C ASP A 17 11.50 -5.93 -21.22
N ASN A 18 11.83 -7.12 -20.73
CA ASN A 18 11.91 -8.36 -21.51
C ASN A 18 10.78 -9.37 -21.21
N CYS A 19 9.88 -9.05 -20.27
CA CYS A 19 8.83 -9.97 -19.83
C CYS A 19 7.45 -9.33 -19.93
N ASN A 20 6.47 -10.12 -20.36
CA ASN A 20 5.07 -9.69 -20.44
C ASN A 20 4.38 -9.68 -19.05
N GLY A 21 4.95 -10.39 -18.08
CA GLY A 21 4.45 -10.42 -16.70
C GLY A 21 5.50 -10.93 -15.73
N ILE A 22 5.43 -10.47 -14.51
CA ILE A 22 6.34 -10.85 -13.42
C ILE A 22 5.49 -11.33 -12.23
N LEU A 23 5.72 -12.56 -11.78
CA LEU A 23 5.11 -13.13 -10.59
C LEU A 23 6.18 -13.31 -9.51
N LEU A 24 6.11 -12.53 -8.46
CA LEU A 24 6.99 -12.66 -7.30
C LEU A 24 6.38 -13.64 -6.30
N ALA A 25 6.91 -14.85 -6.26
CA ALA A 25 6.39 -15.94 -5.43
C ALA A 25 7.02 -16.01 -4.03
N TRP A 26 7.99 -15.16 -3.70
CA TRP A 26 8.75 -15.18 -2.46
C TRP A 26 9.31 -16.58 -2.15
N TYR A 27 9.16 -17.04 -0.90
CA TYR A 27 9.53 -18.38 -0.44
C TYR A 27 8.28 -19.25 -0.28
N PRO A 28 7.78 -19.90 -1.35
CA PRO A 28 6.56 -20.67 -1.29
C PRO A 28 6.75 -21.94 -0.44
N GLY A 29 5.73 -22.28 0.34
CA GLY A 29 5.74 -23.49 1.15
C GLY A 29 5.51 -24.76 0.32
N ALA A 30 5.20 -25.87 0.99
CA ALA A 30 5.06 -27.21 0.38
C ALA A 30 4.05 -27.28 -0.78
N ARG A 31 3.06 -26.40 -0.83
CA ARG A 31 2.06 -26.32 -1.92
C ARG A 31 2.33 -25.18 -2.90
N GLY A 32 3.49 -24.56 -2.86
CA GLY A 32 3.83 -23.39 -3.67
C GLY A 32 3.73 -23.65 -5.16
N GLY A 33 4.21 -24.80 -5.65
CA GLY A 33 4.09 -25.14 -7.06
C GLY A 33 2.65 -25.20 -7.57
N ARG A 34 1.71 -25.73 -6.75
CA ARG A 34 0.30 -25.73 -7.09
C ARG A 34 -0.28 -24.30 -7.10
N ALA A 35 -0.01 -23.50 -6.09
CA ALA A 35 -0.49 -22.12 -6.02
C ALA A 35 0.00 -21.29 -7.22
N ILE A 36 1.28 -21.42 -7.59
CA ILE A 36 1.84 -20.77 -8.76
C ILE A 36 1.13 -21.23 -10.04
N ALA A 37 0.90 -22.54 -10.20
CA ALA A 37 0.19 -23.08 -11.38
C ALA A 37 -1.26 -22.57 -11.44
N ASP A 38 -1.98 -22.55 -10.33
CA ASP A 38 -3.37 -22.07 -10.28
C ASP A 38 -3.46 -20.57 -10.66
N LEU A 39 -2.48 -19.75 -10.30
CA LEU A 39 -2.34 -18.37 -10.77
C LEU A 39 -2.03 -18.31 -12.27
N LEU A 40 -0.99 -19.01 -12.75
CA LEU A 40 -0.56 -18.96 -14.15
C LEU A 40 -1.63 -19.43 -15.13
N PHE A 41 -2.45 -20.41 -14.74
CA PHE A 41 -3.55 -20.92 -15.56
C PHE A 41 -4.88 -20.22 -15.31
N GLY A 42 -4.89 -19.12 -14.53
CA GLY A 42 -6.07 -18.29 -14.31
C GLY A 42 -7.19 -18.96 -13.51
N LYS A 43 -6.88 -20.00 -12.72
CA LYS A 43 -7.85 -20.61 -11.81
C LYS A 43 -8.10 -19.76 -10.60
N GLU A 44 -7.08 -19.02 -10.17
CA GLU A 44 -7.12 -18.07 -9.07
C GLU A 44 -6.57 -16.73 -9.53
N SER A 45 -7.14 -15.64 -9.04
CA SER A 45 -6.63 -14.29 -9.31
C SER A 45 -5.58 -13.91 -8.26
N PRO A 46 -4.41 -13.37 -8.65
CA PRO A 46 -3.46 -12.84 -7.69
C PRO A 46 -4.04 -11.65 -6.94
N SER A 47 -3.73 -11.52 -5.66
CA SER A 47 -4.18 -10.41 -4.81
C SER A 47 -3.10 -9.91 -3.86
N GLY A 48 -1.89 -10.48 -3.96
CA GLY A 48 -0.76 -10.10 -3.12
C GLY A 48 -0.29 -8.67 -3.40
N LYS A 49 0.07 -7.95 -2.33
CA LYS A 49 0.67 -6.62 -2.42
C LYS A 49 2.09 -6.65 -1.87
N LEU A 50 2.97 -5.88 -2.48
CA LEU A 50 4.38 -5.80 -2.08
C LEU A 50 4.52 -5.16 -0.69
N PRO A 51 5.15 -5.84 0.28
CA PRO A 51 5.41 -5.28 1.60
C PRO A 51 6.71 -4.46 1.67
N ILE A 52 7.34 -4.22 0.52
CA ILE A 52 8.57 -3.44 0.37
C ILE A 52 8.48 -2.56 -0.88
N THR A 53 9.39 -1.59 -0.96
CA THR A 53 9.55 -0.73 -2.15
C THR A 53 10.74 -1.22 -2.97
N PHE A 54 10.55 -1.46 -4.26
CA PHE A 54 11.62 -1.78 -5.20
C PHE A 54 12.14 -0.50 -5.84
N TYR A 55 13.44 -0.26 -5.72
CA TYR A 55 14.09 0.88 -6.35
C TYR A 55 14.22 0.67 -7.86
N LYS A 56 14.13 1.75 -8.63
CA LYS A 56 14.26 1.73 -10.08
C LYS A 56 15.69 1.50 -10.53
N ASP A 57 16.63 2.04 -9.75
CA ASP A 57 18.06 1.99 -9.99
C ASP A 57 18.82 2.16 -8.65
N LEU A 58 20.14 2.09 -8.71
CA LEU A 58 21.02 2.34 -7.56
C LEU A 58 21.34 3.82 -7.37
N GLU A 59 20.96 4.68 -8.32
CA GLU A 59 21.20 6.12 -8.24
C GLU A 59 20.31 6.75 -7.17
N GLY A 60 20.94 7.40 -6.22
CA GLY A 60 20.23 8.06 -5.11
C GLY A 60 19.83 7.11 -3.98
N MET A 61 20.26 5.85 -4.00
CA MET A 61 20.26 5.04 -2.79
C MET A 61 21.24 5.66 -1.79
N PRO A 62 20.78 5.90 -0.53
CA PRO A 62 21.69 6.35 0.51
C PRO A 62 22.74 5.30 0.80
N GLU A 63 23.92 5.73 1.21
CA GLU A 63 24.99 4.84 1.64
C GLU A 63 24.51 3.88 2.72
N PHE A 64 25.06 2.66 2.76
CA PHE A 64 24.61 1.62 3.71
C PHE A 64 24.75 2.07 5.17
N THR A 65 25.72 2.92 5.46
CA THR A 65 25.98 3.49 6.80
C THR A 65 25.13 4.71 7.16
N ASP A 66 24.34 5.24 6.21
CA ASP A 66 23.43 6.34 6.46
C ASP A 66 22.10 5.83 7.04
N TYR A 67 21.86 6.10 8.30
CA TYR A 67 20.64 5.73 9.03
C TYR A 67 19.61 6.86 9.13
N SER A 68 19.78 7.95 8.39
CA SER A 68 18.85 9.10 8.41
C SER A 68 17.46 8.79 7.84
N MET A 69 17.26 7.63 7.26
CA MET A 69 16.04 7.20 6.55
C MET A 69 15.69 8.02 5.30
N LYS A 70 16.42 9.09 4.99
CA LYS A 70 16.22 9.90 3.79
C LYS A 70 16.32 9.02 2.52
N ASN A 71 15.37 9.17 1.62
CA ASN A 71 15.25 8.35 0.40
C ASN A 71 15.12 6.84 0.62
N ARG A 72 14.78 6.40 1.85
CA ARG A 72 14.51 4.99 2.16
C ARG A 72 13.02 4.75 2.28
N THR A 73 12.57 3.62 1.80
CA THR A 73 11.18 3.15 1.85
C THR A 73 10.17 4.13 1.22
N TYR A 74 8.95 3.68 1.02
CA TYR A 74 7.85 4.51 0.51
C TYR A 74 7.56 5.75 1.36
N ARG A 75 7.93 5.74 2.65
CA ARG A 75 7.66 6.84 3.59
C ARG A 75 8.50 8.09 3.32
N TYR A 76 9.74 7.92 2.85
CA TYR A 76 10.72 9.00 2.72
C TYR A 76 11.30 9.14 1.31
N MET A 77 10.94 8.26 0.40
CA MET A 77 11.47 8.23 -0.95
C MET A 77 11.02 9.47 -1.74
N GLU A 78 11.96 10.12 -2.41
CA GLU A 78 11.72 11.29 -3.27
C GLU A 78 11.56 10.90 -4.73
N LYS A 79 12.29 9.88 -5.16
CA LYS A 79 12.24 9.36 -6.52
C LYS A 79 11.11 8.35 -6.70
N GLU A 80 10.67 8.20 -7.93
CA GLU A 80 9.71 7.17 -8.30
C GLU A 80 10.31 5.77 -8.08
N ALA A 81 9.54 4.88 -7.47
CA ALA A 81 9.90 3.48 -7.29
C ALA A 81 9.69 2.70 -8.59
N LEU A 82 10.44 1.62 -8.79
CA LEU A 82 10.15 0.63 -9.83
C LEU A 82 8.81 -0.04 -9.56
N TYR A 83 8.65 -0.56 -8.35
CA TYR A 83 7.39 -1.04 -7.79
C TYR A 83 7.23 -0.46 -6.38
N PRO A 84 6.22 0.36 -6.14
CA PRO A 84 6.02 0.96 -4.82
C PRO A 84 5.53 -0.07 -3.80
N PHE A 85 5.73 0.24 -2.53
CA PHE A 85 5.10 -0.49 -1.43
C PHE A 85 3.58 -0.57 -1.65
N GLY A 86 2.99 -1.72 -1.40
CA GLY A 86 1.56 -1.94 -1.61
C GLY A 86 1.15 -2.19 -3.06
N TYR A 87 2.09 -2.21 -4.01
CA TYR A 87 1.81 -2.55 -5.41
C TYR A 87 1.50 -4.04 -5.59
N GLY A 88 0.57 -4.33 -6.46
CA GLY A 88 0.21 -5.69 -6.88
C GLY A 88 -1.03 -5.65 -7.75
N LEU A 89 -1.00 -6.41 -8.85
CA LEU A 89 -2.09 -6.50 -9.83
C LEU A 89 -2.98 -7.71 -9.52
N THR A 90 -4.21 -7.62 -9.98
CA THR A 90 -5.17 -8.75 -10.02
C THR A 90 -5.55 -9.04 -11.48
N TYR A 91 -6.25 -10.13 -11.74
CA TYR A 91 -6.81 -10.41 -13.08
C TYR A 91 -8.13 -9.69 -13.33
N SER A 92 -8.53 -8.82 -12.40
CA SER A 92 -9.74 -8.02 -12.52
C SER A 92 -9.41 -6.54 -12.33
N ASP A 93 -10.36 -5.68 -12.66
CA ASP A 93 -10.26 -4.23 -12.44
C ASP A 93 -10.96 -3.88 -11.13
N THR A 94 -10.17 -3.60 -10.10
CA THR A 94 -10.67 -3.25 -8.77
C THR A 94 -10.33 -1.81 -8.42
N CYS A 95 -11.25 -1.10 -7.79
CA CYS A 95 -11.01 0.26 -7.32
C CYS A 95 -11.76 0.55 -6.01
N VAL A 96 -11.26 1.50 -5.26
CA VAL A 96 -11.99 2.14 -4.16
C VAL A 96 -12.79 3.29 -4.76
N THR A 97 -14.11 3.21 -4.69
CA THR A 97 -15.03 4.21 -5.26
C THR A 97 -15.28 5.36 -4.32
N GLU A 98 -15.38 5.06 -3.02
CA GLU A 98 -15.65 6.03 -1.98
C GLU A 98 -14.85 5.70 -0.73
N ALA A 99 -14.49 6.72 0.03
CA ALA A 99 -13.96 6.58 1.38
C ALA A 99 -14.42 7.79 2.22
N GLU A 100 -14.89 7.55 3.41
CA GLU A 100 -15.39 8.58 4.32
C GLU A 100 -14.95 8.28 5.75
N VAL A 101 -14.71 9.33 6.53
CA VAL A 101 -14.51 9.22 7.97
C VAL A 101 -15.86 9.26 8.65
N VAL A 102 -16.10 8.30 9.54
CA VAL A 102 -17.36 8.18 10.28
C VAL A 102 -17.19 8.79 11.65
N GLY A 103 -17.98 9.81 11.95
CA GLY A 103 -17.94 10.50 13.24
C GLY A 103 -16.89 11.60 13.33
N GLU A 104 -16.64 12.06 14.54
CA GLU A 104 -15.64 13.11 14.82
C GLU A 104 -14.25 12.50 15.02
N VAL A 105 -13.24 13.15 14.48
CA VAL A 105 -11.84 12.79 14.72
C VAL A 105 -11.36 13.48 15.98
N SER A 106 -10.76 12.72 16.87
CA SER A 106 -10.22 13.22 18.14
C SER A 106 -8.83 12.64 18.38
N ALA A 107 -7.96 13.40 19.04
CA ALA A 107 -6.67 12.91 19.50
C ALA A 107 -6.76 11.75 20.50
N GLU A 108 -7.92 11.61 21.17
CA GLU A 108 -8.14 10.64 22.25
C GLU A 108 -8.84 9.37 21.78
N SER A 109 -9.42 9.37 20.57
CA SER A 109 -10.22 8.26 20.04
C SER A 109 -9.67 7.73 18.73
N ASP A 110 -9.93 6.45 18.47
CA ASP A 110 -9.62 5.82 17.19
C ASP A 110 -10.47 6.42 16.07
N ILE A 111 -9.91 6.50 14.87
CA ILE A 111 -10.59 7.02 13.68
C ILE A 111 -11.32 5.84 13.01
N VAL A 112 -12.58 6.03 12.70
CA VAL A 112 -13.35 5.07 11.90
C VAL A 112 -13.42 5.57 10.47
N LEU A 113 -12.89 4.79 9.52
CA LEU A 113 -12.96 5.06 8.09
C LEU A 113 -13.73 3.94 7.40
N LYS A 114 -14.71 4.32 6.59
CA LYS A 114 -15.49 3.42 5.76
C LYS A 114 -15.08 3.62 4.30
N ALA A 115 -14.74 2.55 3.62
CA ALA A 115 -14.37 2.57 2.20
C ALA A 115 -15.27 1.62 1.41
N THR A 116 -15.67 2.03 0.22
CA THR A 116 -16.41 1.21 -0.73
C THR A 116 -15.44 0.73 -1.82
N VAL A 117 -15.34 -0.59 -1.98
CA VAL A 117 -14.48 -1.21 -2.98
C VAL A 117 -15.33 -1.96 -4.00
N LYS A 118 -15.00 -1.81 -5.27
CA LYS A 118 -15.73 -2.38 -6.40
C LYS A 118 -14.81 -3.17 -7.31
N ASN A 119 -15.31 -4.30 -7.77
CA ASN A 119 -14.74 -5.07 -8.86
C ASN A 119 -15.49 -4.74 -10.16
N ASN A 120 -14.87 -3.98 -11.05
CA ASN A 120 -15.45 -3.60 -12.34
C ASN A 120 -15.22 -4.66 -13.44
N GLY A 121 -14.41 -5.67 -13.14
CA GLY A 121 -14.05 -6.72 -14.09
C GLY A 121 -15.03 -7.90 -14.10
N THR A 122 -14.66 -8.90 -14.87
CA THR A 122 -15.49 -10.10 -15.13
C THR A 122 -14.99 -11.33 -14.36
N VAL A 123 -13.96 -11.21 -13.57
CA VAL A 123 -13.33 -12.30 -12.81
C VAL A 123 -13.46 -12.05 -11.32
N ASP A 124 -13.80 -13.08 -10.57
CA ASP A 124 -13.78 -13.04 -9.11
C ASP A 124 -12.35 -12.82 -8.63
N THR A 125 -12.17 -11.94 -7.66
CA THR A 125 -10.83 -11.65 -7.13
C THR A 125 -10.90 -11.21 -5.67
N ASP A 126 -9.79 -11.35 -4.98
CA ASP A 126 -9.57 -10.66 -3.72
C ASP A 126 -8.82 -9.36 -3.97
N GLU A 127 -9.13 -8.33 -3.20
CA GLU A 127 -8.39 -7.07 -3.19
C GLU A 127 -7.93 -6.74 -1.78
N VAL A 128 -6.72 -6.17 -1.65
CA VAL A 128 -6.23 -5.65 -0.38
C VAL A 128 -6.38 -4.14 -0.35
N VAL A 129 -7.45 -3.69 0.28
CA VAL A 129 -7.68 -2.27 0.51
C VAL A 129 -6.72 -1.76 1.58
N GLN A 130 -5.98 -0.71 1.28
CA GLN A 130 -4.95 -0.12 2.12
C GLN A 130 -5.36 1.29 2.51
N VAL A 131 -5.13 1.65 3.77
CA VAL A 131 -5.40 2.98 4.30
C VAL A 131 -4.09 3.59 4.80
N TYR A 132 -3.84 4.84 4.39
CA TYR A 132 -2.64 5.58 4.74
C TYR A 132 -3.01 6.90 5.39
N ILE A 133 -2.14 7.40 6.25
CA ILE A 133 -2.28 8.68 6.93
C ILE A 133 -1.06 9.56 6.71
N LYS A 134 -1.28 10.86 6.59
CA LYS A 134 -0.24 11.89 6.54
C LYS A 134 -0.61 13.05 7.44
N ASP A 135 0.30 13.44 8.32
CA ASP A 135 0.28 14.72 9.03
C ASP A 135 0.74 15.82 8.07
N LEU A 136 -0.05 16.87 7.94
CA LEU A 136 0.20 17.97 7.01
C LEU A 136 0.96 19.16 7.62
N ASP A 137 1.02 19.23 8.96
CA ASP A 137 1.51 20.41 9.67
C ASP A 137 2.90 20.19 10.25
N SER A 138 3.19 18.98 10.75
CA SER A 138 4.41 18.75 11.51
C SER A 138 5.64 18.63 10.62
N PRO A 139 6.73 19.36 10.88
CA PRO A 139 8.00 19.18 10.17
C PRO A 139 8.68 17.85 10.49
N LEU A 140 8.29 17.18 11.58
CA LEU A 140 8.77 15.85 11.97
C LEU A 140 7.94 14.71 11.36
N ALA A 141 6.87 15.04 10.66
CA ALA A 141 6.05 14.05 9.96
C ALA A 141 6.83 13.33 8.87
N VAL A 142 6.44 12.10 8.58
CA VAL A 142 7.01 11.39 7.42
C VAL A 142 6.72 12.19 6.15
N ARG A 143 7.70 12.21 5.25
CA ARG A 143 7.62 13.01 4.01
C ARG A 143 6.37 12.68 3.18
N ASN A 144 6.10 11.41 2.99
CA ASN A 144 4.99 10.96 2.16
C ASN A 144 3.76 10.62 3.01
N TYR A 145 3.59 9.38 3.38
CA TYR A 145 2.47 8.89 4.18
C TYR A 145 2.85 7.59 4.90
N SER A 146 2.05 7.16 5.86
CA SER A 146 2.26 5.92 6.60
C SER A 146 1.05 5.01 6.47
N LEU A 147 1.27 3.72 6.22
CA LEU A 147 0.21 2.72 6.29
C LEU A 147 -0.35 2.66 7.72
N CYS A 148 -1.65 2.81 7.87
CA CYS A 148 -2.35 2.76 9.15
C CYS A 148 -3.44 1.69 9.22
N GLY A 149 -3.80 1.07 8.09
CA GLY A 149 -4.75 -0.04 8.06
C GLY A 149 -4.75 -0.76 6.72
N PHE A 150 -5.12 -2.04 6.73
CA PHE A 150 -5.40 -2.79 5.50
C PHE A 150 -6.38 -3.93 5.78
N LYS A 151 -7.17 -4.29 4.77
CA LYS A 151 -8.06 -5.46 4.81
C LYS A 151 -8.12 -6.14 3.45
N ARG A 152 -8.09 -7.46 3.45
CA ARG A 152 -8.35 -8.27 2.27
C ARG A 152 -9.86 -8.49 2.13
N VAL A 153 -10.39 -8.23 0.96
CA VAL A 153 -11.82 -8.30 0.62
C VAL A 153 -12.01 -9.16 -0.60
N SER A 154 -12.82 -10.20 -0.49
CA SER A 154 -13.21 -11.04 -1.64
C SER A 154 -14.37 -10.38 -2.37
N LEU A 155 -14.24 -10.22 -3.68
CA LEU A 155 -15.20 -9.59 -4.57
C LEU A 155 -15.52 -10.49 -5.75
N LYS A 156 -16.79 -10.74 -5.98
CA LYS A 156 -17.24 -11.35 -7.22
C LYS A 156 -17.16 -10.35 -8.38
N ALA A 157 -17.21 -10.86 -9.59
CA ALA A 157 -17.32 -10.04 -10.79
C ALA A 157 -18.50 -9.06 -10.67
N GLY A 158 -18.25 -7.77 -10.84
CA GLY A 158 -19.24 -6.70 -10.73
C GLY A 158 -19.68 -6.35 -9.30
N GLU A 159 -19.16 -7.03 -8.28
CA GLU A 159 -19.58 -6.81 -6.89
C GLU A 159 -18.96 -5.55 -6.29
N GLU A 160 -19.73 -4.90 -5.42
CA GLU A 160 -19.32 -3.77 -4.61
C GLU A 160 -19.53 -4.08 -3.13
N LYS A 161 -18.54 -3.78 -2.30
CA LYS A 161 -18.59 -4.01 -0.85
C LYS A 161 -18.08 -2.80 -0.08
N SER A 162 -18.74 -2.54 1.04
CA SER A 162 -18.28 -1.57 2.02
C SER A 162 -17.41 -2.26 3.07
N VAL A 163 -16.29 -1.62 3.43
CA VAL A 163 -15.31 -2.09 4.39
C VAL A 163 -15.02 -0.99 5.39
N GLU A 164 -15.05 -1.31 6.67
CA GLU A 164 -14.75 -0.38 7.74
C GLU A 164 -13.37 -0.65 8.33
N PHE A 165 -12.64 0.41 8.64
CA PHE A 165 -11.33 0.38 9.28
C PHE A 165 -11.38 1.17 10.59
N THR A 166 -10.94 0.54 11.67
CA THR A 166 -10.64 1.22 12.93
C THR A 166 -9.14 1.52 12.95
N ILE A 167 -8.80 2.78 12.82
CA ILE A 167 -7.42 3.27 12.77
C ILE A 167 -7.09 3.82 14.15
N SER A 168 -6.09 3.23 14.80
CA SER A 168 -5.68 3.71 16.12
C SER A 168 -5.24 5.18 16.06
N ASN A 169 -5.66 5.96 17.03
CA ASN A 169 -5.24 7.35 17.20
C ASN A 169 -3.70 7.49 17.25
N LYS A 170 -2.98 6.44 17.67
CA LYS A 170 -1.52 6.39 17.64
C LYS A 170 -0.93 6.51 16.23
N ALA A 171 -1.73 6.29 15.19
CA ALA A 171 -1.28 6.51 13.80
C ALA A 171 -1.02 7.99 13.49
N MET A 172 -1.59 8.91 14.27
CA MET A 172 -1.35 10.35 14.19
C MET A 172 -0.06 10.80 14.88
N ASN A 173 0.60 9.93 15.66
CA ASN A 173 1.79 10.30 16.40
C ASN A 173 2.99 10.49 15.48
N ILE A 174 3.78 11.52 15.79
CA ILE A 174 5.15 11.67 15.34
C ILE A 174 6.11 11.19 16.43
N VAL A 175 7.38 11.07 16.09
CA VAL A 175 8.46 10.76 17.03
C VAL A 175 9.49 11.88 16.94
N ASP A 176 9.84 12.49 18.09
CA ASP A 176 10.88 13.50 18.16
C ASP A 176 12.29 12.90 18.30
N GLU A 177 13.30 13.75 18.39
CA GLU A 177 14.71 13.36 18.52
C GLU A 177 15.02 12.61 19.83
N ASP A 178 14.22 12.81 20.86
CA ASP A 178 14.33 12.14 22.16
C ASP A 178 13.57 10.79 22.18
N GLY A 179 12.84 10.47 21.12
CA GLY A 179 12.05 9.24 20.99
C GLY A 179 10.64 9.32 21.59
N ASN A 180 10.19 10.52 22.01
CA ASN A 180 8.84 10.71 22.53
C ASN A 180 7.82 10.66 21.38
N ARG A 181 6.64 10.11 21.69
CA ARG A 181 5.54 9.99 20.74
C ARG A 181 4.38 10.86 21.15
N TYR A 182 3.97 11.75 20.27
CA TYR A 182 2.84 12.65 20.49
C TYR A 182 2.22 13.10 19.16
N ILE A 183 1.01 13.64 19.22
CA ILE A 183 0.32 14.24 18.09
C ILE A 183 0.77 15.70 18.00
N ALA A 184 1.43 16.08 16.91
CA ALA A 184 1.94 17.43 16.70
C ALA A 184 1.08 18.24 15.72
N GLY A 185 0.57 17.59 14.67
CA GLY A 185 -0.28 18.22 13.66
C GLY A 185 -1.73 18.37 14.09
N LYS A 186 -2.45 19.25 13.40
CA LYS A 186 -3.90 19.45 13.54
C LYS A 186 -4.66 19.00 12.32
N HIS A 187 -3.97 18.94 11.18
CA HIS A 187 -4.57 18.53 9.90
C HIS A 187 -3.93 17.23 9.44
N PHE A 188 -4.78 16.25 9.20
CA PHE A 188 -4.36 14.95 8.71
C PHE A 188 -5.09 14.64 7.41
N ARG A 189 -4.40 13.96 6.50
CA ARG A 189 -5.00 13.44 5.28
C ARG A 189 -4.98 11.93 5.32
N LEU A 190 -6.15 11.32 5.11
CA LEU A 190 -6.32 9.89 4.95
C LEU A 190 -6.44 9.55 3.47
N PHE A 191 -5.85 8.44 3.08
CA PHE A 191 -5.94 7.91 1.73
C PHE A 191 -6.42 6.46 1.81
N ALA A 192 -7.36 6.09 0.97
CA ALA A 192 -7.77 4.70 0.81
C ALA A 192 -7.64 4.27 -0.65
N GLY A 193 -7.10 3.08 -0.89
CA GLY A 193 -6.87 2.59 -2.25
C GLY A 193 -6.45 1.14 -2.32
N ALA A 194 -6.46 0.61 -3.53
CA ALA A 194 -6.01 -0.74 -3.86
C ALA A 194 -4.53 -0.79 -4.26
N VAL A 195 -3.95 0.35 -4.70
CA VAL A 195 -2.53 0.51 -5.09
C VAL A 195 -2.01 1.85 -4.59
N SER A 196 -0.81 1.86 -4.03
CA SER A 196 -0.30 2.97 -3.22
C SER A 196 0.05 4.27 -3.94
N TYR A 197 0.13 4.34 -5.27
CA TYR A 197 0.69 5.54 -5.91
C TYR A 197 -0.19 6.24 -6.96
N THR A 198 -0.98 5.53 -7.73
CA THR A 198 -1.67 6.13 -8.89
C THR A 198 -3.17 6.29 -8.72
N HIS A 199 -3.78 5.64 -7.73
CA HIS A 199 -5.24 5.60 -7.56
C HIS A 199 -5.68 5.81 -6.11
N LEU A 200 -4.83 6.41 -5.26
CA LEU A 200 -5.25 6.85 -3.93
C LEU A 200 -6.23 8.01 -4.10
N ARG A 201 -7.49 7.80 -3.78
CA ARG A 201 -8.42 8.91 -3.57
C ARG A 201 -8.10 9.52 -2.21
N ALA A 202 -7.59 10.76 -2.23
CA ALA A 202 -7.46 11.55 -1.04
C ALA A 202 -8.87 12.00 -0.62
N HIS A 203 -9.28 11.63 0.57
CA HIS A 203 -10.35 12.31 1.27
C HIS A 203 -9.69 13.26 2.25
N GLU A 204 -9.80 14.54 1.95
CA GLU A 204 -9.36 15.59 2.87
C GLU A 204 -10.40 15.63 3.98
N THR A 205 -10.01 15.15 5.15
CA THR A 205 -10.77 15.46 6.36
C THR A 205 -10.17 16.73 6.91
N ASP A 206 -10.74 17.87 6.53
CA ASP A 206 -10.53 19.16 7.23
C ASP A 206 -11.24 19.11 8.58
N GLN A 207 -10.86 18.17 9.41
CA GLN A 207 -11.34 18.13 10.80
C GLN A 207 -10.21 18.65 11.69
N TYR A 208 -10.52 19.77 12.33
CA TYR A 208 -9.67 20.38 13.35
C TYR A 208 -9.64 19.48 14.59
N LEU A 209 -8.47 19.08 15.02
CA LEU A 209 -8.24 18.53 16.36
C LEU A 209 -8.14 19.64 17.39
#